data_4e50580b8623a61b961496db9eafb210
#
_entry.id   4e50580b8623a61b961496db9eafb210
#
_cell.length_a   1.000
_cell.length_b   1.000
_cell.length_c   1.000
_cell.angle_alpha   90.00
_cell.angle_beta   90.00
_cell.angle_gamma   90.00
#
_symmetry.space_group_name_H-M   'P 1'
#
loop_
_entity.id
_entity.type
_entity.pdbx_description
1 polymer ?
#
loop_
_entity_poly.entity_id
_entity_poly.type
_entity_poly.pdbx_seq_one_letter_code
_entity_poly.pdbx_strand_id
1 'polypeptide(L)'
;MNYAYDVIVIGAGHAGCEAAAAAARLGSTTLLITMDMNKIAQMSCNPAVGGIAKGQIVREIDALGGQMGIVTDRSSIQFRMLNRSKGPAMWSPRSQADRIRFIAEWRNILENTPNLYMWQDSAVSLTIENGVVKGVKTAFGVEFTAKSVVLTAGTFLNGLMHVGPVQIEGGRVSEPASHGITEQLRDLGFTVQRMKTGTPVRLDERTVDFSKATIQEGDADFHHFSFLPTVKSELKQRPCWIVYTNSEVHQILREGLPESPLYNGQIKSIGPRYCPSIETKLVTFPDKEQHQLFLEPEGENTHEMYLNGFSSSMPWKVQFEALSKIPAFANVQAYRPGYAIEYDFFDPTQLHHNLETKLVKNLFFAGQINGTTGYEEAAGQGLVAGINAHQAVAGGESFVLGRDEAYIGVLIDDLVTKGVDEPYRMFTSRAEHRILLRQDDADRRLTPKGYALGLATQERYDLMRSKWDAVEKLVEFAKEFSVKTSLINPEFERAGFPTLAHGCKLYDLILRPQLSIFLLAEMIPELQKRILELEQARREEIVEAAEISIKYNGYIAREEAIAKKLSRLEHVKIRGKFKYSDIHSLSTEARQKLEKIDPETVGQASRIPGISPSDVNILLLLLGR
;
A
#
# COMPACT_ATOMS: atom_id res chain seq x y z
N MET A 1 -12.45 -32.39 13.11
CA MET A 1 -11.78 -31.32 12.35
C MET A 1 -12.65 -31.06 11.13
N ASN A 2 -12.87 -29.81 10.77
CA ASN A 2 -13.57 -29.48 9.52
C ASN A 2 -12.58 -29.48 8.36
N TYR A 3 -12.92 -30.13 7.25
CA TYR A 3 -12.11 -30.18 6.01
C TYR A 3 -12.73 -29.37 4.86
N ALA A 4 -13.93 -28.82 5.08
CA ALA A 4 -14.66 -28.04 4.07
C ALA A 4 -14.87 -26.60 4.55
N TYR A 5 -14.48 -25.65 3.72
CA TYR A 5 -14.57 -24.22 3.99
C TYR A 5 -15.26 -23.50 2.82
N ASP A 6 -15.74 -22.30 3.07
CA ASP A 6 -16.23 -21.42 2.01
C ASP A 6 -15.05 -20.81 1.26
N VAL A 7 -14.06 -20.29 2.02
CA VAL A 7 -12.87 -19.63 1.48
C VAL A 7 -11.62 -20.24 2.10
N ILE A 8 -10.60 -20.55 1.28
CA ILE A 8 -9.26 -20.86 1.75
C ILE A 8 -8.32 -19.76 1.29
N VAL A 9 -7.51 -19.22 2.22
CA VAL A 9 -6.45 -18.25 1.93
C VAL A 9 -5.10 -18.93 2.13
N ILE A 10 -4.23 -18.90 1.12
CA ILE A 10 -2.90 -19.49 1.14
C ILE A 10 -1.86 -18.38 1.36
N GLY A 11 -1.16 -18.44 2.49
CA GLY A 11 -0.15 -17.48 2.90
C GLY A 11 -0.69 -16.42 3.88
N ALA A 12 -0.03 -16.27 5.03
CA ALA A 12 -0.38 -15.28 6.07
C ALA A 12 0.56 -14.05 6.03
N GLY A 13 0.90 -13.56 4.83
CA GLY A 13 1.51 -12.23 4.65
C GLY A 13 0.44 -11.13 4.76
N HIS A 14 0.83 -9.87 4.48
CA HIS A 14 -0.10 -8.73 4.58
C HIS A 14 -1.38 -8.90 3.73
N ALA A 15 -1.24 -9.45 2.52
CA ALA A 15 -2.39 -9.75 1.66
C ALA A 15 -3.28 -10.85 2.25
N GLY A 16 -2.69 -11.95 2.72
CA GLY A 16 -3.46 -13.06 3.27
C GLY A 16 -4.16 -12.74 4.57
N CYS A 17 -3.55 -11.93 5.43
CA CYS A 17 -4.18 -11.48 6.68
C CYS A 17 -5.43 -10.63 6.41
N GLU A 18 -5.34 -9.65 5.52
CA GLU A 18 -6.51 -8.83 5.14
C GLU A 18 -7.58 -9.67 4.42
N ALA A 19 -7.17 -10.56 3.49
CA ALA A 19 -8.11 -11.41 2.76
C ALA A 19 -8.89 -12.34 3.69
N ALA A 20 -8.19 -13.01 4.60
CA ALA A 20 -8.80 -13.96 5.54
C ALA A 20 -9.72 -13.25 6.55
N ALA A 21 -9.25 -12.12 7.11
CA ALA A 21 -10.06 -11.32 8.03
C ALA A 21 -11.33 -10.79 7.35
N ALA A 22 -11.22 -10.28 6.11
CA ALA A 22 -12.36 -9.76 5.35
C ALA A 22 -13.38 -10.85 5.04
N ALA A 23 -12.97 -11.97 4.45
CA ALA A 23 -13.87 -13.06 4.09
C ALA A 23 -14.61 -13.63 5.32
N ALA A 24 -13.89 -13.84 6.43
CA ALA A 24 -14.48 -14.39 7.66
C ALA A 24 -15.45 -13.40 8.31
N ARG A 25 -15.12 -12.11 8.39
CA ARG A 25 -15.98 -11.08 8.97
C ARG A 25 -17.24 -10.82 8.14
N LEU A 26 -17.19 -11.07 6.83
CA LEU A 26 -18.36 -11.04 5.95
C LEU A 26 -19.25 -12.30 6.11
N GLY A 27 -18.81 -13.32 6.86
CA GLY A 27 -19.62 -14.48 7.21
C GLY A 27 -19.20 -15.78 6.53
N SER A 28 -18.15 -15.81 5.69
CA SER A 28 -17.63 -17.05 5.13
C SER A 28 -16.85 -17.85 6.17
N THR A 29 -17.05 -19.16 6.24
CA THR A 29 -16.14 -20.05 6.95
C THR A 29 -14.79 -20.05 6.20
N THR A 30 -13.74 -19.52 6.85
CA THR A 30 -12.46 -19.24 6.19
C THR A 30 -11.33 -20.02 6.84
N LEU A 31 -10.47 -20.65 6.04
CA LEU A 31 -9.23 -21.27 6.48
C LEU A 31 -8.03 -20.46 5.97
N LEU A 32 -7.17 -20.02 6.87
CA LEU A 32 -5.87 -19.43 6.54
C LEU A 32 -4.76 -20.48 6.70
N ILE A 33 -4.09 -20.82 5.60
CA ILE A 33 -2.96 -21.76 5.60
C ILE A 33 -1.66 -20.97 5.58
N THR A 34 -0.76 -21.24 6.52
CA THR A 34 0.57 -20.60 6.59
C THR A 34 1.63 -21.58 7.05
N MET A 35 2.85 -21.44 6.54
CA MET A 35 3.98 -22.29 6.93
C MET A 35 4.43 -22.07 8.38
N ASP A 36 4.30 -20.84 8.90
CA ASP A 36 4.68 -20.49 10.27
C ASP A 36 3.73 -19.47 10.88
N MET A 37 2.95 -19.89 11.87
CA MET A 37 2.01 -19.02 12.59
C MET A 37 2.72 -17.95 13.45
N ASN A 38 4.02 -18.08 13.73
CA ASN A 38 4.78 -17.08 14.48
C ASN A 38 5.30 -15.95 13.58
N LYS A 39 5.04 -16.03 12.26
CA LYS A 39 5.51 -15.08 11.26
C LYS A 39 4.39 -14.44 10.45
N ILE A 40 3.18 -14.45 10.99
CA ILE A 40 2.00 -13.81 10.42
C ILE A 40 2.29 -12.33 10.16
N ALA A 41 2.03 -11.85 8.94
CA ALA A 41 2.28 -10.47 8.50
C ALA A 41 3.68 -9.93 8.81
N GLN A 42 4.70 -10.80 8.87
CA GLN A 42 6.06 -10.38 9.19
C GLN A 42 6.58 -9.36 8.17
N MET A 43 7.08 -8.23 8.69
CA MET A 43 7.77 -7.21 7.90
C MET A 43 9.16 -7.71 7.49
N SER A 44 9.27 -8.28 6.29
CA SER A 44 10.51 -8.90 5.79
C SER A 44 11.56 -7.87 5.36
N CYS A 45 11.13 -6.68 4.94
CA CYS A 45 11.97 -5.57 4.52
C CYS A 45 12.06 -4.53 5.63
N ASN A 46 11.64 -3.29 5.41
CA ASN A 46 11.69 -2.24 6.42
C ASN A 46 10.60 -2.41 7.51
N PRO A 47 10.89 -2.01 8.76
CA PRO A 47 9.93 -2.06 9.86
C PRO A 47 8.99 -0.84 9.85
N ALA A 48 8.38 -0.54 8.70
CA ALA A 48 7.55 0.64 8.55
C ALA A 48 6.35 0.38 7.64
N VAL A 49 5.24 1.07 7.91
CA VAL A 49 4.02 1.08 7.13
C VAL A 49 3.72 2.50 6.65
N GLY A 50 3.21 2.63 5.44
CA GLY A 50 2.85 3.91 4.85
C GLY A 50 4.00 4.56 4.07
N GLY A 51 3.94 5.88 3.97
CA GLY A 51 4.78 6.66 3.09
C GLY A 51 4.05 7.12 1.83
N ILE A 52 4.78 7.69 0.87
CA ILE A 52 4.21 8.36 -0.31
C ILE A 52 3.27 7.44 -1.08
N ALA A 53 2.01 7.83 -1.21
CA ALA A 53 0.87 7.11 -1.76
C ALA A 53 0.46 5.84 -0.97
N LYS A 54 1.36 5.25 -0.22
CA LYS A 54 1.11 4.02 0.55
C LYS A 54 0.31 4.29 1.82
N GLY A 55 0.58 5.42 2.49
CA GLY A 55 -0.21 5.86 3.63
C GLY A 55 -1.68 6.06 3.27
N GLN A 56 -1.96 6.55 2.06
CA GLN A 56 -3.31 6.67 1.52
C GLN A 56 -3.98 5.29 1.41
N ILE A 57 -3.28 4.28 0.87
CA ILE A 57 -3.80 2.91 0.77
C ILE A 57 -4.16 2.36 2.17
N VAL A 58 -3.34 2.57 3.19
CA VAL A 58 -3.64 2.09 4.56
C VAL A 58 -4.88 2.79 5.12
N ARG A 59 -5.03 4.08 4.89
CA ARG A 59 -6.24 4.83 5.28
C ARG A 59 -7.48 4.31 4.55
N GLU A 60 -7.37 3.93 3.28
CA GLU A 60 -8.44 3.33 2.49
C GLU A 60 -8.80 1.92 2.98
N ILE A 61 -7.81 1.09 3.32
CA ILE A 61 -8.02 -0.21 3.95
C ILE A 61 -8.80 -0.05 5.25
N ASP A 62 -8.39 0.87 6.12
CA ASP A 62 -9.07 1.13 7.40
C ASP A 62 -10.50 1.64 7.19
N ALA A 63 -10.70 2.57 6.27
CA ALA A 63 -12.01 3.12 5.94
C ALA A 63 -13.02 2.04 5.47
N LEU A 64 -12.55 1.05 4.70
CA LEU A 64 -13.36 -0.10 4.27
C LEU A 64 -13.63 -1.09 5.41
N GLY A 65 -12.94 -1.00 6.54
CA GLY A 65 -13.06 -1.92 7.67
C GLY A 65 -11.95 -2.96 7.74
N GLY A 66 -10.87 -2.83 6.96
CA GLY A 66 -9.64 -3.64 7.08
C GLY A 66 -8.90 -3.40 8.40
N GLN A 67 -7.81 -4.12 8.62
CA GLN A 67 -7.16 -4.20 9.93
C GLN A 67 -5.75 -3.59 9.96
N MET A 68 -5.10 -3.40 8.80
CA MET A 68 -3.71 -2.95 8.75
C MET A 68 -3.48 -1.60 9.44
N GLY A 69 -4.43 -0.66 9.32
CA GLY A 69 -4.36 0.62 10.00
C GLY A 69 -4.33 0.48 11.52
N ILE A 70 -5.23 -0.34 12.06
CA ILE A 70 -5.33 -0.63 13.51
C ILE A 70 -4.04 -1.28 14.03
N VAL A 71 -3.55 -2.31 13.34
CA VAL A 71 -2.33 -3.03 13.73
C VAL A 71 -1.12 -2.10 13.69
N THR A 72 -1.04 -1.25 12.66
CA THR A 72 0.03 -0.26 12.52
C THR A 72 0.04 0.72 13.69
N ASP A 73 -1.11 1.28 14.02
CA ASP A 73 -1.21 2.25 15.13
C ASP A 73 -0.84 1.62 16.47
N ARG A 74 -1.29 0.37 16.75
CA ARG A 74 -0.97 -0.35 17.99
C ARG A 74 0.49 -0.76 18.12
N SER A 75 1.20 -0.88 17.01
CA SER A 75 2.62 -1.27 16.97
C SER A 75 3.57 -0.11 16.66
N SER A 76 3.05 1.11 16.54
CA SER A 76 3.81 2.29 16.15
C SER A 76 4.82 2.72 17.21
N ILE A 77 6.08 2.88 16.81
CA ILE A 77 7.17 3.43 17.62
C ILE A 77 7.69 4.78 17.10
N GLN A 78 7.21 5.23 15.94
CA GLN A 78 7.44 6.58 15.41
C GLN A 78 6.40 6.87 14.33
N PHE A 79 5.87 8.10 14.33
CA PHE A 79 4.97 8.57 13.26
C PHE A 79 5.53 9.81 12.57
N ARG A 80 5.32 9.91 11.25
CA ARG A 80 5.63 11.10 10.45
C ARG A 80 4.61 11.31 9.34
N MET A 81 4.15 12.55 9.16
CA MET A 81 3.38 12.95 7.98
C MET A 81 4.34 13.47 6.90
N LEU A 82 4.57 12.65 5.86
CA LEU A 82 5.45 13.03 4.76
C LEU A 82 4.77 14.03 3.81
N ASN A 83 5.58 14.85 3.14
CA ASN A 83 5.14 15.82 2.12
C ASN A 83 4.17 16.91 2.63
N ARG A 84 4.20 17.28 3.91
CA ARG A 84 3.34 18.36 4.45
C ARG A 84 3.45 19.66 3.65
N SER A 85 4.65 20.03 3.21
CA SER A 85 4.90 21.24 2.40
C SER A 85 4.30 21.20 0.99
N LYS A 86 3.88 20.03 0.50
CA LYS A 86 3.35 19.83 -0.86
C LYS A 86 1.82 19.88 -0.95
N GLY A 87 1.15 20.11 0.17
CA GLY A 87 -0.31 20.17 0.26
C GLY A 87 -1.00 18.81 0.47
N PRO A 88 -2.31 18.85 0.84
CA PRO A 88 -3.05 17.69 1.36
C PRO A 88 -3.14 16.51 0.38
N ALA A 89 -3.17 16.75 -0.93
CA ALA A 89 -3.16 15.68 -1.94
C ALA A 89 -1.90 14.82 -1.91
N MET A 90 -0.82 15.33 -1.30
CA MET A 90 0.49 14.67 -1.22
C MET A 90 0.83 14.21 0.19
N TRP A 91 0.04 14.60 1.19
CA TRP A 91 0.26 14.18 2.58
C TRP A 91 0.17 12.68 2.71
N SER A 92 1.20 12.10 3.27
CA SER A 92 1.35 10.65 3.28
C SER A 92 1.82 10.19 4.66
N PRO A 93 0.94 9.60 5.47
CA PRO A 93 1.31 9.12 6.79
C PRO A 93 2.28 7.94 6.67
N ARG A 94 3.27 7.90 7.57
CA ARG A 94 4.24 6.83 7.71
C ARG A 94 4.50 6.55 9.19
N SER A 95 4.46 5.28 9.57
CA SER A 95 4.80 4.81 10.91
C SER A 95 5.95 3.81 10.85
N GLN A 96 6.93 3.97 11.75
CA GLN A 96 7.83 2.89 12.12
C GLN A 96 7.09 2.00 13.12
N ALA A 97 7.20 0.69 12.94
CA ALA A 97 6.51 -0.28 13.78
C ALA A 97 7.50 -1.16 14.54
N ASP A 98 7.13 -1.54 15.75
CA ASP A 98 7.72 -2.71 16.41
C ASP A 98 7.28 -3.97 15.66
N ARG A 99 8.23 -4.62 15.00
CA ARG A 99 7.96 -5.77 14.14
C ARG A 99 7.36 -6.96 14.90
N ILE A 100 7.78 -7.18 16.13
CA ILE A 100 7.28 -8.30 16.97
C ILE A 100 5.85 -7.97 17.43
N ARG A 101 5.61 -6.74 17.86
CA ARG A 101 4.28 -6.28 18.24
C ARG A 101 3.30 -6.33 17.06
N PHE A 102 3.74 -5.93 15.87
CA PHE A 102 2.94 -6.00 14.64
C PHE A 102 2.47 -7.43 14.34
N ILE A 103 3.37 -8.42 14.43
CA ILE A 103 3.03 -9.84 14.28
C ILE A 103 2.01 -10.27 15.34
N ALA A 104 2.26 -9.91 16.61
CA ALA A 104 1.40 -10.28 17.73
C ALA A 104 -0.02 -9.69 17.60
N GLU A 105 -0.14 -8.42 17.19
CA GLU A 105 -1.43 -7.77 16.96
C GLU A 105 -2.20 -8.42 15.82
N TRP A 106 -1.55 -8.71 14.69
CA TRP A 106 -2.19 -9.43 13.60
C TRP A 106 -2.66 -10.82 14.02
N ARG A 107 -1.81 -11.58 14.70
CA ARG A 107 -2.16 -12.90 15.18
C ARG A 107 -3.35 -12.85 16.13
N ASN A 108 -3.36 -11.92 17.06
CA ASN A 108 -4.46 -11.71 17.99
C ASN A 108 -5.77 -11.39 17.26
N ILE A 109 -5.75 -10.53 16.24
CA ILE A 109 -6.94 -10.22 15.44
C ILE A 109 -7.45 -11.47 14.72
N LEU A 110 -6.57 -12.22 14.06
CA LEU A 110 -6.98 -13.39 13.29
C LEU A 110 -7.54 -14.51 14.19
N GLU A 111 -6.90 -14.79 15.33
CA GLU A 111 -7.35 -15.80 16.29
C GLU A 111 -8.71 -15.45 16.93
N ASN A 112 -9.04 -14.15 17.05
CA ASN A 112 -10.31 -13.68 17.61
C ASN A 112 -11.34 -13.29 16.55
N THR A 113 -11.07 -13.50 15.26
CA THR A 113 -12.04 -13.24 14.20
C THR A 113 -13.01 -14.43 14.09
N PRO A 114 -14.33 -14.23 14.27
CA PRO A 114 -15.31 -15.29 14.07
C PRO A 114 -15.23 -15.89 12.67
N ASN A 115 -15.52 -17.20 12.54
CA ASN A 115 -15.48 -17.97 11.30
C ASN A 115 -14.09 -18.11 10.65
N LEU A 116 -13.02 -17.64 11.28
CA LEU A 116 -11.65 -17.79 10.80
C LEU A 116 -10.93 -18.92 11.54
N TYR A 117 -10.37 -19.81 10.76
CA TYR A 117 -9.56 -20.94 11.22
C TYR A 117 -8.17 -20.87 10.61
N MET A 118 -7.17 -21.39 11.30
CA MET A 118 -5.78 -21.38 10.82
C MET A 118 -5.21 -22.80 10.79
N TRP A 119 -4.38 -23.08 9.79
CA TRP A 119 -3.66 -24.33 9.63
C TRP A 119 -2.19 -24.05 9.30
N GLN A 120 -1.30 -24.63 10.12
CA GLN A 120 0.14 -24.47 9.90
C GLN A 120 0.68 -25.60 9.04
N ASP A 121 0.87 -25.31 7.75
CA ASP A 121 1.45 -26.22 6.76
C ASP A 121 1.78 -25.42 5.48
N SER A 122 2.50 -26.05 4.54
CA SER A 122 2.73 -25.52 3.21
C SER A 122 1.69 -26.04 2.23
N ALA A 123 1.04 -25.17 1.48
CA ALA A 123 0.20 -25.56 0.35
C ALA A 123 1.10 -25.97 -0.83
N VAL A 124 0.85 -27.15 -1.42
CA VAL A 124 1.68 -27.70 -2.51
C VAL A 124 0.93 -27.85 -3.83
N SER A 125 -0.41 -27.95 -3.80
CA SER A 125 -1.22 -27.97 -5.02
C SER A 125 -2.65 -27.49 -4.76
N LEU A 126 -3.33 -27.08 -5.83
CA LEU A 126 -4.74 -26.74 -5.86
C LEU A 126 -5.54 -27.91 -6.44
N THR A 127 -6.70 -28.19 -5.84
CA THR A 127 -7.69 -29.09 -6.46
C THR A 127 -8.51 -28.26 -7.44
N ILE A 128 -8.44 -28.59 -8.73
CA ILE A 128 -9.16 -27.86 -9.80
C ILE A 128 -9.94 -28.87 -10.63
N GLU A 129 -11.23 -28.63 -10.79
CA GLU A 129 -12.14 -29.48 -11.57
C GLU A 129 -12.92 -28.63 -12.56
N ASN A 130 -12.87 -29.00 -13.84
CA ASN A 130 -13.59 -28.31 -14.92
C ASN A 130 -13.35 -26.78 -14.94
N GLY A 131 -12.11 -26.35 -14.69
CA GLY A 131 -11.74 -24.91 -14.67
C GLY A 131 -12.22 -24.15 -13.43
N VAL A 132 -12.63 -24.83 -12.36
CA VAL A 132 -13.06 -24.23 -11.08
C VAL A 132 -12.21 -24.78 -9.94
N VAL A 133 -11.68 -23.89 -9.10
CA VAL A 133 -10.96 -24.34 -7.90
C VAL A 133 -11.93 -24.97 -6.89
N LYS A 134 -11.51 -26.09 -6.27
CA LYS A 134 -12.30 -26.89 -5.33
C LYS A 134 -11.62 -27.12 -3.99
N GLY A 135 -10.34 -26.77 -3.87
CA GLY A 135 -9.61 -26.99 -2.62
C GLY A 135 -8.11 -26.86 -2.74
N VAL A 136 -7.43 -27.25 -1.68
CA VAL A 136 -5.98 -27.14 -1.50
C VAL A 136 -5.45 -28.41 -0.87
N LYS A 137 -4.33 -28.92 -1.36
CA LYS A 137 -3.54 -29.99 -0.76
C LYS A 137 -2.29 -29.43 -0.10
N THR A 138 -1.99 -29.89 1.10
CA THR A 138 -0.82 -29.44 1.88
C THR A 138 0.31 -30.47 1.83
N ALA A 139 1.51 -30.05 2.28
CA ALA A 139 2.70 -30.90 2.30
C ALA A 139 2.57 -32.11 3.21
N PHE A 140 1.82 -32.00 4.31
CA PHE A 140 1.49 -33.15 5.17
C PHE A 140 0.43 -34.08 4.56
N GLY A 141 -0.01 -33.82 3.34
CA GLY A 141 -0.99 -34.65 2.63
C GLY A 141 -2.43 -34.41 3.03
N VAL A 142 -2.71 -33.35 3.78
CA VAL A 142 -4.09 -32.97 4.15
C VAL A 142 -4.74 -32.26 2.96
N GLU A 143 -5.96 -32.67 2.63
CA GLU A 143 -6.77 -32.08 1.57
C GLU A 143 -7.94 -31.32 2.19
N PHE A 144 -8.04 -30.03 1.89
CA PHE A 144 -9.15 -29.17 2.27
C PHE A 144 -9.96 -28.79 1.03
N THR A 145 -11.28 -28.86 1.15
CA THR A 145 -12.19 -28.41 0.09
C THR A 145 -12.62 -26.97 0.33
N ALA A 146 -12.80 -26.21 -0.74
CA ALA A 146 -13.25 -24.82 -0.70
C ALA A 146 -14.10 -24.47 -1.91
N LYS A 147 -15.01 -23.50 -1.73
CA LYS A 147 -15.77 -22.89 -2.83
C LYS A 147 -14.96 -21.81 -3.55
N SER A 148 -14.03 -21.19 -2.84
CA SER A 148 -13.14 -20.15 -3.36
C SER A 148 -11.76 -20.22 -2.69
N VAL A 149 -10.69 -19.84 -3.43
CA VAL A 149 -9.30 -19.84 -2.93
C VAL A 149 -8.64 -18.50 -3.27
N VAL A 150 -7.94 -17.93 -2.28
CA VAL A 150 -7.09 -16.73 -2.45
C VAL A 150 -5.63 -17.13 -2.28
N LEU A 151 -4.82 -16.96 -3.32
CA LEU A 151 -3.38 -17.22 -3.30
C LEU A 151 -2.61 -15.93 -3.00
N THR A 152 -1.80 -15.93 -1.92
CA THR A 152 -1.02 -14.77 -1.45
C THR A 152 0.41 -15.16 -1.05
N ALA A 153 1.08 -15.93 -1.89
CA ALA A 153 2.34 -16.62 -1.56
C ALA A 153 3.58 -15.72 -1.43
N GLY A 154 3.49 -14.41 -1.65
CA GLY A 154 4.59 -13.46 -1.44
C GLY A 154 5.84 -13.77 -2.27
N THR A 155 6.99 -13.92 -1.60
CA THR A 155 8.30 -14.26 -2.20
C THR A 155 8.62 -15.75 -2.12
N PHE A 156 7.65 -16.60 -1.79
CA PHE A 156 7.91 -18.00 -1.46
C PHE A 156 7.86 -18.96 -2.64
N LEU A 157 7.09 -18.65 -3.70
CA LEU A 157 7.00 -19.51 -4.87
C LEU A 157 8.35 -19.60 -5.57
N ASN A 158 8.98 -20.78 -5.51
CA ASN A 158 10.32 -21.06 -6.01
C ASN A 158 11.35 -20.00 -5.58
N GLY A 159 11.24 -19.56 -4.32
CA GLY A 159 12.07 -18.51 -3.74
C GLY A 159 13.55 -18.92 -3.68
N LEU A 160 14.45 -18.03 -4.13
CA LEU A 160 15.89 -18.25 -4.16
C LEU A 160 16.63 -17.00 -3.68
N MET A 161 17.32 -17.11 -2.55
CA MET A 161 18.12 -16.02 -1.96
C MET A 161 19.55 -16.04 -2.50
N HIS A 162 20.16 -14.84 -2.63
CA HIS A 162 21.51 -14.64 -3.14
C HIS A 162 22.32 -13.74 -2.19
N VAL A 163 23.51 -14.21 -1.79
CA VAL A 163 24.53 -13.44 -1.07
C VAL A 163 25.88 -13.70 -1.73
N GLY A 164 26.32 -12.81 -2.62
CA GLY A 164 27.45 -13.09 -3.48
C GLY A 164 27.22 -14.37 -4.29
N PRO A 165 28.21 -15.29 -4.33
CA PRO A 165 28.09 -16.54 -5.07
C PRO A 165 27.14 -17.57 -4.42
N VAL A 166 26.73 -17.34 -3.17
CA VAL A 166 25.93 -18.29 -2.40
C VAL A 166 24.46 -18.16 -2.77
N GLN A 167 23.84 -19.29 -3.08
CA GLN A 167 22.40 -19.42 -3.35
C GLN A 167 21.77 -20.32 -2.30
N ILE A 168 20.62 -19.88 -1.74
CA ILE A 168 19.90 -20.63 -0.72
C ILE A 168 18.42 -20.61 -1.12
N GLU A 169 17.84 -21.80 -1.29
CA GLU A 169 16.38 -21.90 -1.47
C GLU A 169 15.64 -21.41 -0.23
N GLY A 170 14.64 -20.58 -0.45
CA GLY A 170 13.84 -20.01 0.63
C GLY A 170 13.09 -18.76 0.20
N GLY A 171 11.97 -18.51 0.83
CA GLY A 171 11.18 -17.30 0.64
C GLY A 171 11.70 -16.10 1.44
N ARG A 172 12.34 -16.39 2.57
CA ARG A 172 13.06 -15.48 3.49
C ARG A 172 14.16 -16.23 4.20
N VAL A 173 15.08 -15.49 4.85
CA VAL A 173 16.10 -16.10 5.72
C VAL A 173 15.44 -17.05 6.73
N SER A 174 15.92 -18.29 6.78
CA SER A 174 15.45 -19.37 7.65
C SER A 174 14.00 -19.82 7.40
N GLU A 175 13.45 -19.55 6.23
CA GLU A 175 12.12 -20.02 5.84
C GLU A 175 12.18 -20.70 4.46
N PRO A 176 11.64 -21.92 4.32
CA PRO A 176 11.73 -22.69 3.08
C PRO A 176 10.98 -22.02 1.92
N ALA A 177 11.34 -22.37 0.69
CA ALA A 177 10.57 -22.02 -0.49
C ALA A 177 9.30 -22.91 -0.58
N SER A 178 8.31 -22.46 -1.36
CA SER A 178 7.11 -23.22 -1.69
C SER A 178 7.20 -23.70 -3.14
N HIS A 179 6.97 -24.98 -3.37
CA HIS A 179 7.04 -25.64 -4.67
C HIS A 179 5.71 -26.30 -5.03
N GLY A 180 5.48 -26.57 -6.30
CA GLY A 180 4.35 -27.32 -6.84
C GLY A 180 3.22 -26.44 -7.40
N ILE A 181 2.81 -25.38 -6.71
CA ILE A 181 1.72 -24.50 -7.16
C ILE A 181 2.09 -23.77 -8.47
N THR A 182 3.30 -23.25 -8.58
CA THR A 182 3.74 -22.54 -9.80
C THR A 182 3.71 -23.46 -11.01
N GLU A 183 4.25 -24.66 -10.88
CA GLU A 183 4.30 -25.66 -11.94
C GLU A 183 2.89 -26.02 -12.39
N GLN A 184 2.00 -26.34 -11.45
CA GLN A 184 0.60 -26.64 -11.73
C GLN A 184 -0.11 -25.50 -12.48
N LEU A 185 0.06 -24.26 -12.03
CA LEU A 185 -0.58 -23.11 -12.69
C LEU A 185 0.01 -22.85 -14.09
N ARG A 186 1.33 -23.05 -14.26
CA ARG A 186 1.98 -22.97 -15.57
C ARG A 186 1.41 -23.99 -16.55
N ASP A 187 1.21 -25.23 -16.10
CA ASP A 187 0.61 -26.32 -16.91
C ASP A 187 -0.84 -26.02 -17.30
N LEU A 188 -1.55 -25.22 -16.49
CA LEU A 188 -2.89 -24.71 -16.80
C LEU A 188 -2.90 -23.50 -17.74
N GLY A 189 -1.73 -23.03 -18.18
CA GLY A 189 -1.60 -21.93 -19.14
C GLY A 189 -1.36 -20.56 -18.53
N PHE A 190 -1.13 -20.45 -17.21
CA PHE A 190 -0.74 -19.17 -16.62
C PHE A 190 0.65 -18.73 -17.08
N THR A 191 0.77 -17.46 -17.43
CA THR A 191 2.06 -16.83 -17.69
C THR A 191 2.75 -16.54 -16.36
N VAL A 192 3.88 -17.21 -16.15
CA VAL A 192 4.71 -17.08 -14.95
C VAL A 192 6.04 -16.45 -15.33
N GLN A 193 6.50 -15.51 -14.53
CA GLN A 193 7.80 -14.86 -14.68
C GLN A 193 8.50 -14.76 -13.32
N ARG A 194 9.74 -14.26 -13.30
CA ARG A 194 10.48 -14.06 -12.05
C ARG A 194 10.77 -12.59 -11.82
N MET A 195 10.61 -12.19 -10.56
CA MET A 195 11.01 -10.88 -10.07
C MET A 195 12.05 -11.01 -8.95
N LYS A 196 12.75 -9.90 -8.71
CA LYS A 196 13.76 -9.80 -7.65
C LYS A 196 13.40 -8.65 -6.72
N THR A 197 13.58 -8.89 -5.44
CA THR A 197 13.64 -7.83 -4.41
C THR A 197 14.87 -8.06 -3.53
N GLY A 198 15.06 -7.23 -2.50
CA GLY A 198 16.20 -7.39 -1.61
C GLY A 198 15.95 -6.72 -0.27
N THR A 199 16.81 -7.04 0.68
CA THR A 199 16.80 -6.47 2.04
C THR A 199 18.23 -6.11 2.44
N PRO A 200 18.46 -5.05 3.23
CA PRO A 200 19.79 -4.70 3.74
C PRO A 200 20.18 -5.55 4.94
N VAL A 201 21.44 -5.37 5.34
CA VAL A 201 22.02 -5.86 6.58
C VAL A 201 21.17 -5.46 7.80
N ARG A 202 21.22 -6.28 8.84
CA ARG A 202 20.73 -5.92 10.18
C ARG A 202 21.91 -5.70 11.11
N LEU A 203 21.94 -4.51 11.73
CA LEU A 203 23.03 -4.05 12.58
C LEU A 203 22.67 -4.14 14.06
N ASP A 204 23.70 -4.31 14.90
CA ASP A 204 23.55 -4.27 16.36
C ASP A 204 23.72 -2.83 16.85
N GLU A 205 22.64 -2.25 17.35
CA GLU A 205 22.56 -0.88 17.89
C GLU A 205 23.69 -0.59 18.90
N ARG A 206 24.05 -1.56 19.74
CA ARG A 206 25.05 -1.42 20.80
C ARG A 206 26.47 -1.11 20.29
N THR A 207 26.69 -1.33 18.98
CA THR A 207 27.99 -1.17 18.31
C THR A 207 28.03 0.01 17.36
N VAL A 208 26.96 0.82 17.34
CA VAL A 208 26.84 2.03 16.52
C VAL A 208 27.30 3.24 17.29
N ASP A 209 28.15 4.07 16.70
CA ASP A 209 28.51 5.38 17.24
C ASP A 209 27.51 6.45 16.80
N PHE A 210 26.47 6.64 17.60
CA PHE A 210 25.40 7.61 17.32
C PHE A 210 25.87 9.06 17.32
N SER A 211 27.04 9.37 17.90
CA SER A 211 27.61 10.73 17.84
C SER A 211 27.97 11.15 16.41
N LYS A 212 28.10 10.19 15.49
CA LYS A 212 28.39 10.37 14.07
C LYS A 212 27.15 10.27 13.16
N ALA A 213 25.97 10.16 13.76
CA ALA A 213 24.70 10.06 13.05
C ALA A 213 23.81 11.26 13.37
N THR A 214 22.94 11.66 12.43
CA THR A 214 21.96 12.72 12.67
C THR A 214 20.63 12.09 13.10
N ILE A 215 20.13 12.51 14.27
CA ILE A 215 18.86 12.01 14.79
C ILE A 215 17.69 12.52 13.93
N GLN A 216 16.69 11.67 13.72
CA GLN A 216 15.43 12.00 13.07
C GLN A 216 14.26 11.59 13.97
N GLU A 217 13.71 12.57 14.65
CA GLU A 217 12.55 12.39 15.52
C GLU A 217 11.25 12.19 14.71
N GLY A 218 10.23 11.61 15.37
CA GLY A 218 8.86 11.60 14.88
C GLY A 218 8.22 12.97 14.95
N ASP A 219 7.04 13.11 14.34
CA ASP A 219 6.23 14.32 14.45
C ASP A 219 5.66 14.42 15.88
N ALA A 220 5.63 15.64 16.45
CA ALA A 220 5.09 15.87 17.78
C ALA A 220 3.56 15.73 17.81
N ASP A 221 2.90 16.14 16.73
CA ASP A 221 1.48 15.91 16.46
C ASP A 221 1.29 14.51 15.88
N PHE A 222 0.84 13.59 16.73
CA PHE A 222 0.67 12.19 16.34
C PHE A 222 -0.67 11.98 15.65
N HIS A 223 -0.62 11.74 14.33
CA HIS A 223 -1.76 11.27 13.56
C HIS A 223 -1.84 9.73 13.56
N HIS A 224 -3.02 9.19 13.32
CA HIS A 224 -3.28 7.76 13.27
C HIS A 224 -3.65 7.32 11.86
N PHE A 225 -3.41 6.05 11.55
CA PHE A 225 -3.94 5.44 10.33
C PHE A 225 -5.42 5.09 10.47
N SER A 226 -5.80 4.56 11.63
CA SER A 226 -7.20 4.20 11.87
C SER A 226 -8.07 5.44 12.10
N PHE A 227 -9.29 5.40 11.56
CA PHE A 227 -10.33 6.38 11.86
C PHE A 227 -11.03 6.13 13.20
N LEU A 228 -10.65 5.08 13.92
CA LEU A 228 -11.14 4.79 15.27
C LEU A 228 -10.30 5.56 16.30
N PRO A 229 -10.87 6.52 17.04
CA PRO A 229 -10.11 7.38 17.97
C PRO A 229 -9.58 6.63 19.20
N THR A 230 -10.07 5.41 19.43
CA THR A 230 -9.64 4.54 20.54
C THR A 230 -8.38 3.74 20.25
N VAL A 231 -7.95 3.68 18.97
CA VAL A 231 -6.76 2.93 18.57
C VAL A 231 -5.52 3.80 18.76
N LYS A 232 -4.62 3.40 19.67
CA LYS A 232 -3.39 4.13 20.01
C LYS A 232 -2.24 3.17 20.26
N SER A 233 -1.01 3.66 20.07
CA SER A 233 0.19 2.96 20.54
C SER A 233 0.42 3.25 22.03
N GLU A 234 0.79 2.20 22.75
CA GLU A 234 1.29 2.29 24.13
C GLU A 234 2.82 2.17 24.19
N LEU A 235 3.46 2.00 23.02
CA LEU A 235 4.89 1.75 22.91
C LEU A 235 5.69 3.06 23.05
N LYS A 236 6.89 2.94 23.61
CA LYS A 236 7.83 4.05 23.69
C LYS A 236 8.27 4.48 22.28
N GLN A 237 8.16 5.76 22.00
CA GLN A 237 8.60 6.32 20.73
C GLN A 237 10.13 6.27 20.62
N ARG A 238 10.61 5.90 19.42
CA ARG A 238 12.04 5.78 19.10
C ARG A 238 12.37 6.60 17.86
N PRO A 239 13.48 7.36 17.86
CA PRO A 239 13.95 8.05 16.67
C PRO A 239 14.55 7.09 15.65
N CYS A 240 14.66 7.54 14.40
CA CYS A 240 15.57 7.00 13.40
C CYS A 240 16.84 7.86 13.33
N TRP A 241 17.87 7.36 12.67
CA TRP A 241 19.12 8.12 12.47
C TRP A 241 19.49 8.14 11.00
N ILE A 242 20.11 9.24 10.59
CA ILE A 242 20.61 9.44 9.24
C ILE A 242 22.13 9.32 9.25
N VAL A 243 22.65 8.51 8.33
CA VAL A 243 24.08 8.39 8.03
C VAL A 243 24.29 8.45 6.52
N TYR A 244 25.52 8.62 6.07
CA TYR A 244 25.85 8.72 4.66
C TYR A 244 26.96 7.75 4.29
N THR A 245 26.91 7.21 3.08
CA THR A 245 28.08 6.57 2.46
C THR A 245 29.10 7.65 2.09
N ASN A 246 30.32 7.22 1.78
CA ASN A 246 31.43 8.09 1.35
C ASN A 246 32.21 7.43 0.21
N SER A 247 33.25 8.09 -0.27
CA SER A 247 34.09 7.63 -1.38
C SER A 247 34.75 6.27 -1.12
N GLU A 248 35.23 6.00 0.12
CA GLU A 248 35.83 4.71 0.49
C GLU A 248 34.81 3.58 0.42
N VAL A 249 33.60 3.81 0.94
CA VAL A 249 32.47 2.87 0.80
C VAL A 249 32.19 2.56 -0.65
N HIS A 250 32.14 3.61 -1.49
CA HIS A 250 31.84 3.45 -2.92
C HIS A 250 32.96 2.71 -3.66
N GLN A 251 34.22 2.92 -3.29
CA GLN A 251 35.36 2.21 -3.88
C GLN A 251 35.26 0.71 -3.60
N ILE A 252 35.08 0.31 -2.35
CA ILE A 252 34.97 -1.11 -1.95
C ILE A 252 33.79 -1.79 -2.67
N LEU A 253 32.64 -1.10 -2.72
CA LEU A 253 31.46 -1.66 -3.40
C LEU A 253 31.67 -1.76 -4.93
N ARG A 254 32.39 -0.82 -5.57
CA ARG A 254 32.71 -0.91 -7.00
C ARG A 254 33.68 -2.04 -7.31
N GLU A 255 34.68 -2.25 -6.46
CA GLU A 255 35.60 -3.37 -6.59
C GLU A 255 34.89 -4.72 -6.41
N GLY A 256 33.84 -4.77 -5.59
CA GLY A 256 33.01 -5.95 -5.38
C GLY A 256 31.94 -6.22 -6.46
N LEU A 257 31.70 -5.28 -7.40
CA LEU A 257 30.65 -5.45 -8.45
C LEU A 257 30.78 -6.76 -9.26
N PRO A 258 31.98 -7.24 -9.65
CA PRO A 258 32.11 -8.50 -10.37
C PRO A 258 31.63 -9.73 -9.58
N GLU A 259 31.58 -9.64 -8.25
CA GLU A 259 31.07 -10.71 -7.38
C GLU A 259 29.58 -10.54 -7.03
N SER A 260 28.96 -9.43 -7.46
CA SER A 260 27.53 -9.19 -7.22
C SER A 260 26.68 -10.07 -8.13
N PRO A 261 25.73 -10.84 -7.59
CA PRO A 261 24.77 -11.63 -8.37
C PRO A 261 23.98 -10.83 -9.40
N LEU A 262 23.81 -9.53 -9.17
CA LEU A 262 23.12 -8.61 -10.09
C LEU A 262 23.95 -8.26 -11.35
N TYR A 263 25.29 -8.37 -11.26
CA TYR A 263 26.19 -7.93 -12.31
C TYR A 263 27.04 -9.06 -12.90
N ASN A 264 27.12 -10.21 -12.23
CA ASN A 264 27.83 -11.40 -12.73
C ASN A 264 26.95 -12.33 -13.60
N GLY A 265 25.65 -11.96 -13.81
CA GLY A 265 24.72 -12.73 -14.62
C GLY A 265 23.97 -13.85 -13.89
N GLN A 266 24.17 -13.99 -12.58
CA GLN A 266 23.49 -14.99 -11.74
C GLN A 266 22.00 -14.64 -11.58
N ILE A 267 21.66 -13.36 -11.29
CA ILE A 267 20.30 -12.85 -11.27
C ILE A 267 19.97 -12.26 -12.63
N LYS A 268 18.93 -12.80 -13.28
CA LYS A 268 18.45 -12.32 -14.59
C LYS A 268 17.12 -11.58 -14.48
N SER A 269 16.45 -11.68 -13.35
CA SER A 269 15.16 -11.03 -13.10
C SER A 269 15.32 -9.54 -12.79
N ILE A 270 14.27 -8.78 -13.08
CA ILE A 270 14.25 -7.33 -12.90
C ILE A 270 13.92 -7.00 -11.44
N GLY A 271 14.70 -6.09 -10.86
CA GLY A 271 14.48 -5.56 -9.51
C GLY A 271 13.71 -4.24 -9.50
N PRO A 272 13.25 -3.79 -8.31
CA PRO A 272 12.44 -2.59 -8.17
C PRO A 272 13.25 -1.32 -8.46
N ARG A 273 12.75 -0.48 -9.38
CA ARG A 273 13.37 0.79 -9.79
C ARG A 273 13.51 1.81 -8.66
N TYR A 274 12.54 1.86 -7.74
CA TYR A 274 12.46 2.88 -6.69
C TYR A 274 12.99 2.43 -5.32
N CYS A 275 13.51 1.22 -5.22
CA CYS A 275 14.28 0.74 -4.09
C CYS A 275 15.50 -0.04 -4.61
N PRO A 276 16.38 0.64 -5.38
CA PRO A 276 17.54 -0.02 -5.93
C PRO A 276 18.48 -0.46 -4.81
N SER A 277 19.19 -1.56 -5.05
CA SER A 277 20.30 -1.95 -4.18
C SER A 277 21.39 -0.88 -4.19
N ILE A 278 22.29 -0.90 -3.22
CA ILE A 278 23.39 0.07 -3.16
C ILE A 278 24.28 -0.06 -4.40
N GLU A 279 24.49 -1.29 -4.89
CA GLU A 279 25.22 -1.55 -6.14
C GLU A 279 24.59 -0.84 -7.34
N THR A 280 23.26 -0.95 -7.47
CA THR A 280 22.51 -0.30 -8.55
C THR A 280 22.59 1.22 -8.44
N LYS A 281 22.58 1.79 -7.22
CA LYS A 281 22.76 3.24 -7.02
C LYS A 281 24.11 3.71 -7.52
N LEU A 282 25.19 2.96 -7.25
CA LEU A 282 26.55 3.30 -7.67
C LEU A 282 26.73 3.25 -9.21
N VAL A 283 26.06 2.30 -9.86
CA VAL A 283 26.09 2.19 -11.32
C VAL A 283 25.24 3.26 -11.99
N THR A 284 24.05 3.54 -11.44
CA THR A 284 23.11 4.51 -12.03
C THR A 284 23.52 5.95 -11.76
N PHE A 285 24.17 6.24 -10.63
CA PHE A 285 24.60 7.57 -10.20
C PHE A 285 26.09 7.59 -9.86
N PRO A 286 26.99 7.35 -10.84
CA PRO A 286 28.42 7.18 -10.59
C PRO A 286 29.12 8.42 -10.00
N ASP A 287 28.60 9.60 -10.29
CA ASP A 287 29.17 10.88 -9.87
C ASP A 287 28.71 11.33 -8.47
N LYS A 288 27.77 10.59 -7.84
CA LYS A 288 27.36 10.90 -6.47
C LYS A 288 28.44 10.48 -5.47
N GLU A 289 28.91 11.45 -4.71
CA GLU A 289 29.95 11.23 -3.68
C GLU A 289 29.39 10.51 -2.42
N GLN A 290 28.09 10.62 -2.16
CA GLN A 290 27.43 10.02 -0.99
C GLN A 290 25.97 9.66 -1.26
N HIS A 291 25.48 8.63 -0.58
CA HIS A 291 24.07 8.24 -0.51
C HIS A 291 23.58 8.30 0.92
N GLN A 292 22.42 8.91 1.10
CA GLN A 292 21.75 8.94 2.40
C GLN A 292 21.21 7.55 2.76
N LEU A 293 21.42 7.15 4.02
CA LEU A 293 20.94 5.92 4.63
C LEU A 293 20.15 6.28 5.89
N PHE A 294 19.15 5.45 6.21
CA PHE A 294 18.38 5.58 7.44
C PHE A 294 18.60 4.34 8.29
N LEU A 295 19.03 4.54 9.52
CA LEU A 295 19.12 3.50 10.53
C LEU A 295 17.82 3.51 11.34
N GLU A 296 17.03 2.45 11.17
CA GLU A 296 15.66 2.35 11.68
C GLU A 296 15.58 1.23 12.71
N PRO A 297 15.07 1.48 13.95
CA PRO A 297 14.89 0.43 14.95
C PRO A 297 13.83 -0.57 14.49
N GLU A 298 14.09 -1.86 14.68
CA GLU A 298 13.14 -2.93 14.34
C GLU A 298 12.10 -3.19 15.45
N GLY A 299 12.14 -2.44 16.55
CA GLY A 299 11.18 -2.54 17.63
C GLY A 299 11.53 -1.67 18.83
N GLU A 300 10.64 -1.67 19.83
CA GLU A 300 10.80 -0.89 21.05
C GLU A 300 11.98 -1.36 21.89
N ASN A 301 12.08 -2.67 22.10
CA ASN A 301 12.99 -3.30 23.06
C ASN A 301 14.08 -4.18 22.41
N THR A 302 14.30 -4.05 21.10
CA THR A 302 15.36 -4.77 20.39
C THR A 302 16.53 -3.86 20.05
N HIS A 303 17.73 -4.43 20.02
CA HIS A 303 18.93 -3.77 19.50
C HIS A 303 19.13 -4.01 17.99
N GLU A 304 18.18 -4.69 17.33
CA GLU A 304 18.24 -4.92 15.89
C GLU A 304 17.84 -3.66 15.13
N MET A 305 18.73 -3.21 14.23
CA MET A 305 18.53 -2.01 13.41
C MET A 305 18.52 -2.37 11.93
N TYR A 306 17.56 -1.84 11.21
CA TYR A 306 17.44 -1.94 9.76
C TYR A 306 18.16 -0.77 9.09
N LEU A 307 19.05 -1.05 8.12
CA LEU A 307 19.77 -0.01 7.39
C LEU A 307 19.11 0.29 6.05
N ASN A 308 18.08 1.14 6.05
CA ASN A 308 17.35 1.53 4.85
C ASN A 308 18.25 2.29 3.87
N GLY A 309 18.21 1.85 2.61
CA GLY A 309 19.02 2.45 1.54
C GLY A 309 20.31 1.69 1.22
N PHE A 310 20.69 0.69 2.03
CA PHE A 310 21.86 -0.16 1.83
C PHE A 310 21.48 -1.63 1.52
N SER A 311 20.38 -1.85 0.79
CA SER A 311 20.06 -3.19 0.30
C SER A 311 21.19 -3.68 -0.63
N SER A 312 21.67 -4.89 -0.43
CA SER A 312 22.80 -5.45 -1.18
C SER A 312 22.68 -6.96 -1.33
N SER A 313 23.16 -7.49 -2.45
CA SER A 313 23.35 -8.92 -2.67
C SER A 313 24.81 -9.33 -2.79
N MET A 314 25.74 -8.40 -2.57
CA MET A 314 27.17 -8.67 -2.61
C MET A 314 27.60 -9.71 -1.56
N PRO A 315 28.77 -10.34 -1.71
CA PRO A 315 29.35 -11.19 -0.67
C PRO A 315 29.36 -10.46 0.69
N TRP A 316 29.06 -11.17 1.76
CA TRP A 316 28.93 -10.54 3.10
C TRP A 316 30.21 -9.79 3.52
N LYS A 317 31.39 -10.26 3.09
CA LYS A 317 32.67 -9.59 3.36
C LYS A 317 32.73 -8.19 2.76
N VAL A 318 32.30 -8.05 1.51
CA VAL A 318 32.23 -6.76 0.80
C VAL A 318 31.23 -5.84 1.49
N GLN A 319 30.04 -6.36 1.86
CA GLN A 319 29.04 -5.59 2.59
C GLN A 319 29.60 -5.05 3.91
N PHE A 320 30.24 -5.91 4.69
CA PHE A 320 30.73 -5.56 6.02
C PHE A 320 31.94 -4.62 5.96
N GLU A 321 32.88 -4.86 5.04
CA GLU A 321 34.02 -3.97 4.81
C GLU A 321 33.58 -2.57 4.40
N ALA A 322 32.65 -2.47 3.46
CA ALA A 322 32.08 -1.20 3.04
C ALA A 322 31.38 -0.47 4.21
N LEU A 323 30.57 -1.19 5.00
CA LEU A 323 29.88 -0.62 6.17
C LEU A 323 30.86 -0.06 7.20
N SER A 324 31.97 -0.75 7.47
CA SER A 324 32.98 -0.31 8.45
C SER A 324 33.66 1.02 8.09
N LYS A 325 33.53 1.48 6.83
CA LYS A 325 34.04 2.79 6.38
C LYS A 325 33.05 3.94 6.59
N ILE A 326 31.84 3.65 7.04
CA ILE A 326 30.90 4.69 7.49
C ILE A 326 31.29 5.08 8.91
N PRO A 327 31.56 6.36 9.24
CA PRO A 327 32.09 6.77 10.54
C PRO A 327 31.28 6.27 11.75
N ALA A 328 29.95 6.22 11.64
CA ALA A 328 29.07 5.68 12.69
C ALA A 328 29.18 4.16 12.86
N PHE A 329 29.75 3.45 11.90
CA PHE A 329 29.80 1.99 11.82
C PHE A 329 31.22 1.41 11.89
N ALA A 330 32.22 2.20 12.31
CA ALA A 330 33.61 1.76 12.38
C ALA A 330 33.84 0.45 13.17
N ASN A 331 33.04 0.23 14.20
CA ASN A 331 33.09 -0.97 15.05
C ASN A 331 31.80 -1.80 15.01
N VAL A 332 30.97 -1.61 13.97
CA VAL A 332 29.64 -2.20 13.90
C VAL A 332 29.68 -3.73 13.83
N GLN A 333 28.75 -4.37 14.49
CA GLN A 333 28.44 -5.79 14.34
C GLN A 333 27.11 -5.95 13.61
N ALA A 334 26.97 -7.06 12.91
CA ALA A 334 25.74 -7.38 12.17
C ALA A 334 25.12 -8.69 12.65
N TYR A 335 23.82 -8.73 12.75
CA TYR A 335 23.06 -9.96 13.02
C TYR A 335 22.94 -10.84 11.78
N ARG A 336 22.83 -10.25 10.58
CA ARG A 336 22.76 -10.97 9.29
C ARG A 336 23.08 -10.05 8.11
N PRO A 337 23.61 -10.61 6.99
CA PRO A 337 23.87 -9.84 5.79
C PRO A 337 22.58 -9.38 5.10
N GLY A 338 22.71 -8.40 4.20
CA GLY A 338 21.74 -8.15 3.15
C GLY A 338 21.74 -9.27 2.13
N TYR A 339 20.61 -9.47 1.45
CA TYR A 339 20.47 -10.44 0.38
C TYR A 339 19.46 -9.99 -0.68
N ALA A 340 19.62 -10.52 -1.89
CA ALA A 340 18.55 -10.47 -2.89
C ALA A 340 17.73 -11.75 -2.83
N ILE A 341 16.46 -11.67 -3.20
CA ILE A 341 15.57 -12.81 -3.38
C ILE A 341 14.89 -12.75 -4.74
N GLU A 342 14.96 -13.84 -5.49
CA GLU A 342 14.16 -14.09 -6.69
C GLU A 342 12.98 -15.00 -6.35
N TYR A 343 11.84 -14.75 -6.97
CA TYR A 343 10.62 -15.52 -6.74
C TYR A 343 9.72 -15.44 -7.97
N ASP A 344 8.81 -16.41 -8.10
CA ASP A 344 7.85 -16.45 -9.18
C ASP A 344 6.68 -15.48 -8.92
N PHE A 345 6.24 -14.81 -9.99
CA PHE A 345 5.02 -14.02 -10.02
C PHE A 345 4.22 -14.32 -11.29
N PHE A 346 2.94 -14.00 -11.27
CA PHE A 346 2.02 -14.19 -12.39
C PHE A 346 1.72 -12.85 -13.04
N ASP A 347 1.69 -12.82 -14.40
CA ASP A 347 1.30 -11.63 -15.15
C ASP A 347 -0.10 -11.18 -14.70
N PRO A 348 -0.24 -10.00 -14.06
CA PRO A 348 -1.52 -9.58 -13.49
C PRO A 348 -2.59 -9.24 -14.55
N THR A 349 -2.23 -9.13 -15.82
CA THR A 349 -3.21 -9.00 -16.91
C THR A 349 -4.10 -10.24 -17.09
N GLN A 350 -3.74 -11.35 -16.44
CA GLN A 350 -4.54 -12.57 -16.35
C GLN A 350 -5.65 -12.52 -15.29
N LEU A 351 -5.79 -11.39 -14.60
CA LEU A 351 -6.81 -11.17 -13.58
C LEU A 351 -7.91 -10.25 -14.09
N HIS A 352 -9.09 -10.42 -13.53
CA HIS A 352 -10.17 -9.44 -13.57
C HIS A 352 -9.93 -8.33 -12.54
N HIS A 353 -10.68 -7.22 -12.62
CA HIS A 353 -10.58 -6.11 -11.65
C HIS A 353 -11.00 -6.49 -10.22
N ASN A 354 -11.72 -7.59 -10.04
CA ASN A 354 -12.03 -8.18 -8.75
C ASN A 354 -10.91 -9.11 -8.23
N LEU A 355 -9.78 -9.20 -8.94
CA LEU A 355 -8.62 -10.06 -8.69
C LEU A 355 -8.87 -11.57 -8.88
N GLU A 356 -10.01 -11.96 -9.42
CA GLU A 356 -10.26 -13.35 -9.86
C GLU A 356 -9.43 -13.65 -11.12
N THR A 357 -8.89 -14.87 -11.20
CA THR A 357 -8.16 -15.30 -12.40
C THR A 357 -9.10 -15.55 -13.57
N LYS A 358 -8.64 -15.25 -14.80
CA LYS A 358 -9.41 -15.49 -16.04
C LYS A 358 -9.46 -16.96 -16.43
N LEU A 359 -8.47 -17.76 -16.03
CA LEU A 359 -8.30 -19.16 -16.43
C LEU A 359 -8.99 -20.15 -15.47
N VAL A 360 -9.06 -19.82 -14.19
CA VAL A 360 -9.63 -20.71 -13.16
C VAL A 360 -10.63 -19.90 -12.34
N LYS A 361 -11.89 -20.33 -12.40
CA LYS A 361 -12.99 -19.67 -11.68
C LYS A 361 -12.84 -19.85 -10.17
N ASN A 362 -13.22 -18.83 -9.40
CA ASN A 362 -13.17 -18.75 -7.95
C ASN A 362 -11.74 -18.81 -7.36
N LEU A 363 -10.70 -18.66 -8.19
CA LEU A 363 -9.32 -18.53 -7.78
C LEU A 363 -8.89 -17.06 -7.87
N PHE A 364 -8.45 -16.49 -6.76
CA PHE A 364 -8.04 -15.08 -6.65
C PHE A 364 -6.55 -14.99 -6.33
N PHE A 365 -5.86 -14.00 -6.91
CA PHE A 365 -4.46 -13.70 -6.60
C PHE A 365 -4.36 -12.33 -5.95
N ALA A 366 -3.54 -12.22 -4.91
CA ALA A 366 -3.30 -10.94 -4.25
C ALA A 366 -1.87 -10.80 -3.73
N GLY A 367 -1.38 -9.56 -3.75
CA GLY A 367 -0.08 -9.21 -3.20
C GLY A 367 1.06 -9.38 -4.18
N GLN A 368 2.21 -9.77 -3.68
CA GLN A 368 3.47 -9.76 -4.42
C GLN A 368 3.50 -10.70 -5.62
N ILE A 369 2.71 -11.76 -5.60
CA ILE A 369 2.57 -12.68 -6.74
C ILE A 369 1.94 -12.03 -7.98
N ASN A 370 1.33 -10.86 -7.85
CA ASN A 370 0.83 -10.02 -8.94
C ASN A 370 1.89 -9.01 -9.43
N GLY A 371 3.15 -9.16 -9.03
CA GLY A 371 4.24 -8.28 -9.45
C GLY A 371 4.33 -6.96 -8.69
N THR A 372 3.70 -6.83 -7.52
CA THR A 372 3.84 -5.65 -6.66
C THR A 372 4.94 -5.82 -5.62
N THR A 373 5.48 -4.69 -5.12
CA THR A 373 6.37 -4.68 -3.95
C THR A 373 5.90 -3.63 -2.96
N GLY A 374 5.48 -4.07 -1.78
CA GLY A 374 5.05 -3.23 -0.66
C GLY A 374 3.96 -3.91 0.15
N TYR A 375 4.01 -3.67 1.45
CA TYR A 375 3.05 -4.26 2.41
C TYR A 375 1.64 -3.72 2.17
N GLU A 376 1.54 -2.44 1.88
CA GLU A 376 0.29 -1.70 1.70
C GLU A 376 -0.41 -2.12 0.41
N GLU A 377 0.38 -2.26 -0.69
CA GLU A 377 -0.14 -2.76 -1.97
C GLU A 377 -0.63 -4.19 -1.83
N ALA A 378 0.09 -5.02 -1.05
CA ALA A 378 -0.32 -6.39 -0.79
C ALA A 378 -1.60 -6.44 0.05
N ALA A 379 -1.69 -5.65 1.12
CA ALA A 379 -2.85 -5.57 2.00
C ALA A 379 -4.10 -5.06 1.27
N GLY A 380 -3.98 -4.01 0.44
CA GLY A 380 -5.09 -3.48 -0.37
C GLY A 380 -5.63 -4.51 -1.36
N GLN A 381 -4.74 -5.24 -2.05
CA GLN A 381 -5.15 -6.34 -2.92
C GLN A 381 -5.80 -7.48 -2.12
N GLY A 382 -5.21 -7.84 -0.98
CA GLY A 382 -5.72 -8.88 -0.10
C GLY A 382 -7.15 -8.59 0.37
N LEU A 383 -7.40 -7.36 0.81
CA LEU A 383 -8.72 -6.91 1.22
C LEU A 383 -9.75 -7.09 0.09
N VAL A 384 -9.44 -6.60 -1.12
CA VAL A 384 -10.33 -6.71 -2.28
C VAL A 384 -10.53 -8.17 -2.69
N ALA A 385 -9.48 -8.98 -2.71
CA ALA A 385 -9.58 -10.41 -3.05
C ALA A 385 -10.41 -11.18 -2.01
N GLY A 386 -10.26 -10.89 -0.72
CA GLY A 386 -11.03 -11.52 0.35
C GLY A 386 -12.51 -11.17 0.29
N ILE A 387 -12.84 -9.89 0.03
CA ILE A 387 -14.22 -9.45 -0.21
C ILE A 387 -14.80 -10.21 -1.41
N ASN A 388 -14.09 -10.26 -2.52
CA ASN A 388 -14.59 -10.89 -3.74
C ASN A 388 -14.66 -12.42 -3.66
N ALA A 389 -13.76 -13.06 -2.92
CA ALA A 389 -13.85 -14.47 -2.63
C ALA A 389 -15.11 -14.81 -1.83
N HIS A 390 -15.48 -13.97 -0.83
CA HIS A 390 -16.76 -14.08 -0.14
C HIS A 390 -17.94 -13.85 -1.09
N GLN A 391 -17.92 -12.79 -1.91
CA GLN A 391 -19.01 -12.48 -2.86
C GLN A 391 -19.22 -13.63 -3.86
N ALA A 392 -18.16 -14.26 -4.35
CA ALA A 392 -18.27 -15.43 -5.24
C ALA A 392 -18.95 -16.62 -4.56
N VAL A 393 -18.76 -16.80 -3.26
CA VAL A 393 -19.43 -17.85 -2.45
C VAL A 393 -20.88 -17.49 -2.16
N ALA A 394 -21.14 -16.23 -1.81
CA ALA A 394 -22.47 -15.75 -1.44
C ALA A 394 -23.39 -15.49 -2.64
N GLY A 395 -22.86 -15.52 -3.87
CA GLY A 395 -23.60 -15.17 -5.08
C GLY A 395 -23.88 -13.67 -5.19
N GLY A 396 -23.06 -12.85 -4.55
CA GLY A 396 -23.14 -11.39 -4.60
C GLY A 396 -22.47 -10.77 -5.82
N GLU A 397 -22.58 -9.45 -5.94
CA GLU A 397 -21.89 -8.69 -6.99
C GLU A 397 -20.41 -8.50 -6.66
N SER A 398 -19.57 -8.48 -7.71
CA SER A 398 -18.14 -8.21 -7.57
C SER A 398 -17.89 -6.80 -7.01
N PHE A 399 -17.03 -6.71 -6.00
CA PHE A 399 -16.56 -5.45 -5.43
C PHE A 399 -15.35 -4.95 -6.22
N VAL A 400 -15.51 -3.82 -6.89
CA VAL A 400 -14.46 -3.15 -7.67
C VAL A 400 -14.43 -1.67 -7.29
N LEU A 401 -13.23 -1.13 -7.12
CA LEU A 401 -13.02 0.31 -6.85
C LEU A 401 -12.51 1.01 -8.10
N GLY A 402 -13.09 2.17 -8.40
CA GLY A 402 -12.65 3.04 -9.49
C GLY A 402 -11.33 3.76 -9.18
N ARG A 403 -10.68 4.26 -10.24
CA ARG A 403 -9.46 5.07 -10.15
C ARG A 403 -9.71 6.46 -9.53
N ASP A 404 -10.93 6.94 -9.59
CA ASP A 404 -11.42 8.19 -8.99
C ASP A 404 -11.96 8.00 -7.56
N GLU A 405 -12.05 6.75 -7.10
CA GLU A 405 -12.58 6.39 -5.79
C GLU A 405 -11.48 6.03 -4.77
N ALA A 406 -10.41 5.37 -5.22
CA ALA A 406 -9.37 4.88 -4.32
C ALA A 406 -8.00 4.68 -5.00
N TYR A 407 -6.91 4.86 -4.25
CA TYR A 407 -5.58 4.39 -4.65
C TYR A 407 -5.53 2.87 -4.85
N ILE A 408 -6.32 2.11 -4.07
CA ILE A 408 -6.51 0.66 -4.28
C ILE A 408 -7.10 0.40 -5.66
N GLY A 409 -8.06 1.23 -6.12
CA GLY A 409 -8.61 1.15 -7.46
C GLY A 409 -7.57 1.47 -8.55
N VAL A 410 -6.76 2.52 -8.36
CA VAL A 410 -5.64 2.84 -9.26
C VAL A 410 -4.63 1.69 -9.34
N LEU A 411 -4.27 1.11 -8.19
CA LEU A 411 -3.35 -0.03 -8.10
C LEU A 411 -3.85 -1.22 -8.92
N ILE A 412 -5.07 -1.66 -8.67
CA ILE A 412 -5.62 -2.86 -9.32
C ILE A 412 -5.81 -2.61 -10.82
N ASP A 413 -6.35 -1.45 -11.21
CA ASP A 413 -6.52 -1.11 -12.62
C ASP A 413 -5.17 -1.06 -13.37
N ASP A 414 -4.13 -0.45 -12.79
CA ASP A 414 -2.79 -0.45 -13.40
C ASP A 414 -2.27 -1.88 -13.61
N LEU A 415 -2.42 -2.76 -12.61
CA LEU A 415 -1.97 -4.15 -12.70
C LEU A 415 -2.67 -4.91 -13.83
N VAL A 416 -3.99 -4.90 -13.84
CA VAL A 416 -4.77 -5.77 -14.74
C VAL A 416 -4.88 -5.22 -16.17
N THR A 417 -4.67 -3.91 -16.36
CA THR A 417 -4.74 -3.28 -17.72
C THR A 417 -3.37 -3.06 -18.34
N LYS A 418 -2.38 -2.69 -17.56
CA LYS A 418 -1.02 -2.35 -18.05
C LYS A 418 -0.04 -3.49 -17.89
N GLY A 419 -0.29 -4.41 -16.94
CA GLY A 419 0.70 -5.39 -16.53
C GLY A 419 1.88 -4.75 -15.80
N VAL A 420 2.94 -5.52 -15.63
CA VAL A 420 4.16 -5.08 -14.93
C VAL A 420 5.41 -5.58 -15.66
N ASP A 421 6.30 -4.66 -16.02
CA ASP A 421 7.62 -4.97 -16.57
C ASP A 421 8.69 -4.98 -15.48
N GLU A 422 8.45 -4.28 -14.37
CA GLU A 422 9.28 -4.19 -13.18
C GLU A 422 8.39 -4.27 -11.93
N PRO A 423 8.92 -4.61 -10.73
CA PRO A 423 8.13 -4.65 -9.51
C PRO A 423 7.35 -3.34 -9.28
N TYR A 424 6.03 -3.44 -9.33
CA TYR A 424 5.13 -2.29 -9.24
C TYR A 424 5.16 -1.68 -7.83
N ARG A 425 5.22 -0.37 -7.76
CA ARG A 425 5.00 0.43 -6.55
C ARG A 425 4.01 1.55 -6.80
N MET A 426 3.18 1.82 -5.81
CA MET A 426 2.27 2.96 -5.85
C MET A 426 3.01 4.26 -5.56
N PHE A 427 2.71 5.29 -6.36
CA PHE A 427 3.14 6.67 -6.20
C PHE A 427 1.97 7.61 -6.46
N THR A 428 2.03 8.80 -5.87
CA THR A 428 0.99 9.83 -6.09
C THR A 428 0.90 10.28 -7.56
N SER A 429 1.98 10.12 -8.34
CA SER A 429 1.99 10.42 -9.78
C SER A 429 1.19 9.42 -10.64
N ARG A 430 0.87 8.23 -10.11
CA ARG A 430 0.03 7.24 -10.80
C ARG A 430 -1.46 7.54 -10.72
N ALA A 431 -1.87 8.34 -9.72
CA ALA A 431 -3.26 8.73 -9.52
C ALA A 431 -3.50 10.10 -10.18
N GLU A 432 -4.22 10.10 -11.30
CA GLU A 432 -4.63 11.30 -12.03
C GLU A 432 -5.55 12.18 -11.19
N HIS A 433 -6.46 11.57 -10.41
CA HIS A 433 -7.43 12.23 -9.55
C HIS A 433 -6.97 12.36 -8.08
N ARG A 434 -5.65 12.48 -7.82
CA ARG A 434 -5.10 12.42 -6.45
C ARG A 434 -5.67 13.44 -5.47
N ILE A 435 -6.21 14.57 -5.92
CA ILE A 435 -6.88 15.55 -5.06
C ILE A 435 -8.20 15.01 -4.49
N LEU A 436 -8.83 14.05 -5.17
CA LEU A 436 -10.02 13.35 -4.71
C LEU A 436 -9.69 12.14 -3.83
N LEU A 437 -8.42 11.68 -3.83
CA LEU A 437 -7.97 10.47 -3.16
C LEU A 437 -7.09 10.76 -1.93
N ARG A 438 -7.40 11.84 -1.22
CA ARG A 438 -6.62 12.24 -0.05
C ARG A 438 -6.75 11.24 1.09
N GLN A 439 -5.73 11.21 1.95
CA GLN A 439 -5.72 10.34 3.12
C GLN A 439 -6.72 10.78 4.20
N ASP A 440 -7.02 12.08 4.28
CA ASP A 440 -7.90 12.69 5.30
C ASP A 440 -9.39 12.38 5.07
N ASP A 441 -9.79 12.13 3.82
CA ASP A 441 -11.20 11.90 3.43
C ASP A 441 -11.50 10.46 2.98
N ALA A 442 -10.58 9.51 3.20
CA ALA A 442 -10.79 8.13 2.81
C ALA A 442 -12.04 7.51 3.48
N ASP A 443 -12.35 7.91 4.72
CA ASP A 443 -13.56 7.50 5.42
C ASP A 443 -14.83 7.99 4.72
N ARG A 444 -14.88 9.26 4.27
CA ARG A 444 -16.03 9.81 3.51
C ARG A 444 -16.30 9.03 2.24
N ARG A 445 -15.25 8.65 1.52
CA ARG A 445 -15.35 7.95 0.23
C ARG A 445 -15.70 6.46 0.37
N LEU A 446 -15.12 5.78 1.35
CA LEU A 446 -15.08 4.32 1.38
C LEU A 446 -15.83 3.67 2.55
N THR A 447 -15.97 4.34 3.71
CA THR A 447 -16.71 3.76 4.83
C THR A 447 -18.17 3.44 4.50
N PRO A 448 -18.91 4.25 3.72
CA PRO A 448 -20.26 3.87 3.28
C PRO A 448 -20.28 2.58 2.46
N LYS A 449 -19.26 2.35 1.61
CA LYS A 449 -19.12 1.11 0.83
C LYS A 449 -18.79 -0.08 1.72
N GLY A 450 -17.83 0.09 2.64
CA GLY A 450 -17.48 -0.94 3.62
C GLY A 450 -18.65 -1.34 4.51
N TYR A 451 -19.46 -0.37 4.93
CA TYR A 451 -20.66 -0.59 5.71
C TYR A 451 -21.76 -1.33 4.93
N ALA A 452 -21.99 -0.93 3.68
CA ALA A 452 -22.97 -1.60 2.82
C ALA A 452 -22.59 -3.07 2.52
N LEU A 453 -21.29 -3.38 2.47
CA LEU A 453 -20.79 -4.76 2.38
C LEU A 453 -20.98 -5.55 3.68
N GLY A 454 -21.12 -4.88 4.84
CA GLY A 454 -21.11 -5.50 6.17
C GLY A 454 -19.72 -5.65 6.78
N LEU A 455 -18.67 -5.05 6.18
CA LEU A 455 -17.29 -5.14 6.65
C LEU A 455 -16.94 -4.01 7.64
N ALA A 456 -17.31 -2.76 7.34
CA ALA A 456 -17.20 -1.67 8.30
C ALA A 456 -18.36 -1.73 9.31
N THR A 457 -18.04 -1.50 10.60
CA THR A 457 -19.02 -1.56 11.69
C THR A 457 -19.93 -0.34 11.70
N GLN A 458 -21.09 -0.43 12.39
CA GLN A 458 -21.98 0.70 12.64
C GLN A 458 -21.22 1.85 13.33
N GLU A 459 -20.37 1.54 14.32
CA GLU A 459 -19.53 2.52 14.99
C GLU A 459 -18.66 3.34 14.01
N ARG A 460 -17.98 2.67 13.07
CA ARG A 460 -17.18 3.35 12.03
C ARG A 460 -18.03 4.26 11.15
N TYR A 461 -19.21 3.78 10.77
CA TYR A 461 -20.14 4.55 9.95
C TYR A 461 -20.64 5.80 10.68
N ASP A 462 -21.01 5.66 11.95
CA ASP A 462 -21.50 6.77 12.79
C ASP A 462 -20.38 7.79 13.08
N LEU A 463 -19.17 7.32 13.35
CA LEU A 463 -17.99 8.18 13.52
C LEU A 463 -17.69 8.99 12.24
N MET A 464 -17.73 8.34 11.08
CA MET A 464 -17.56 9.02 9.79
C MET A 464 -18.64 10.09 9.60
N ARG A 465 -19.91 9.77 9.79
CA ARG A 465 -21.02 10.72 9.66
C ARG A 465 -20.87 11.89 10.60
N SER A 466 -20.62 11.63 11.88
CA SER A 466 -20.43 12.68 12.91
C SER A 466 -19.29 13.64 12.55
N LYS A 467 -18.16 13.09 12.05
CA LYS A 467 -17.03 13.91 11.59
C LYS A 467 -17.43 14.85 10.46
N TRP A 468 -18.03 14.31 9.40
CA TRP A 468 -18.33 15.10 8.19
C TRP A 468 -19.50 16.06 8.39
N ASP A 469 -20.48 15.71 9.23
CA ASP A 469 -21.53 16.66 9.69
C ASP A 469 -20.91 17.85 10.45
N ALA A 470 -19.91 17.62 11.30
CA ALA A 470 -19.21 18.67 12.01
C ALA A 470 -18.36 19.54 11.06
N VAL A 471 -17.67 18.93 10.11
CA VAL A 471 -16.92 19.64 9.05
C VAL A 471 -17.85 20.56 8.24
N GLU A 472 -19.00 20.05 7.78
CA GLU A 472 -19.96 20.81 6.99
C GLU A 472 -20.52 22.00 7.79
N LYS A 473 -20.89 21.80 9.06
CA LYS A 473 -21.34 22.89 9.95
C LYS A 473 -20.27 23.97 10.16
N LEU A 474 -18.98 23.58 10.26
CA LEU A 474 -17.89 24.54 10.41
C LEU A 474 -17.66 25.34 9.11
N VAL A 475 -17.78 24.68 7.95
CA VAL A 475 -17.69 25.33 6.63
C VAL A 475 -18.88 26.30 6.41
N GLU A 476 -20.10 25.90 6.76
CA GLU A 476 -21.29 26.76 6.69
C GLU A 476 -21.14 27.98 7.60
N PHE A 477 -20.72 27.77 8.85
CA PHE A 477 -20.42 28.89 9.77
C PHE A 477 -19.42 29.86 9.16
N ALA A 478 -18.33 29.36 8.54
CA ALA A 478 -17.35 30.23 7.90
C ALA A 478 -17.95 31.06 6.74
N LYS A 479 -18.89 30.50 5.97
CA LYS A 479 -19.60 31.22 4.89
C LYS A 479 -20.57 32.27 5.42
N GLU A 480 -21.20 32.03 6.56
CA GLU A 480 -22.22 32.93 7.13
C GLU A 480 -21.59 34.02 7.99
N PHE A 481 -20.54 33.71 8.76
CA PHE A 481 -19.95 34.64 9.71
C PHE A 481 -19.16 35.74 9.01
N SER A 482 -19.54 37.00 9.33
CA SER A 482 -18.88 38.20 8.81
C SER A 482 -17.89 38.74 9.82
N VAL A 483 -16.62 38.82 9.46
CA VAL A 483 -15.53 39.35 10.28
C VAL A 483 -15.45 40.85 10.07
N LYS A 484 -15.63 41.63 11.16
CA LYS A 484 -15.51 43.08 11.14
C LYS A 484 -14.05 43.49 11.23
N THR A 485 -13.67 44.55 10.53
CA THR A 485 -12.32 45.13 10.60
C THR A 485 -11.90 45.50 12.03
N SER A 486 -12.82 46.01 12.82
CA SER A 486 -12.57 46.38 14.24
C SER A 486 -12.21 45.17 15.11
N LEU A 487 -12.63 43.96 14.73
CA LEU A 487 -12.30 42.73 15.44
C LEU A 487 -10.91 42.19 15.03
N ILE A 488 -10.65 42.15 13.74
CA ILE A 488 -9.51 41.41 13.22
C ILE A 488 -8.25 42.24 12.98
N ASN A 489 -8.39 43.56 12.64
CA ASN A 489 -7.24 44.39 12.29
C ASN A 489 -6.25 44.56 13.42
N PRO A 490 -6.66 44.78 14.70
CA PRO A 490 -5.72 44.86 15.81
C PRO A 490 -4.89 43.57 15.98
N GLU A 491 -5.52 42.41 15.74
CA GLU A 491 -4.85 41.11 15.81
C GLU A 491 -3.91 40.89 14.60
N PHE A 492 -4.32 41.31 13.41
CA PHE A 492 -3.49 41.27 12.22
C PHE A 492 -2.24 42.15 12.32
N GLU A 493 -2.39 43.38 12.83
CA GLU A 493 -1.25 44.29 13.10
C GLU A 493 -0.27 43.67 14.11
N ARG A 494 -0.79 43.08 15.20
CA ARG A 494 0.03 42.40 16.21
C ARG A 494 0.78 41.20 15.65
N ALA A 495 0.15 40.43 14.75
CA ALA A 495 0.71 39.26 14.13
C ALA A 495 1.50 39.55 12.85
N GLY A 496 1.57 40.81 12.39
CA GLY A 496 2.30 41.23 11.19
C GLY A 496 1.58 40.89 9.88
N PHE A 497 0.28 40.70 9.90
CA PHE A 497 -0.54 40.51 8.70
C PHE A 497 -1.08 41.85 8.15
N PRO A 498 -1.31 41.94 6.82
CA PRO A 498 -1.97 43.11 6.23
C PRO A 498 -3.40 43.30 6.79
N THR A 499 -3.72 44.52 7.20
CA THR A 499 -5.08 44.88 7.70
C THR A 499 -6.10 44.84 6.57
N LEU A 500 -7.36 44.63 6.93
CA LEU A 500 -8.48 44.64 5.99
C LEU A 500 -9.03 46.06 5.83
N ALA A 501 -9.29 46.47 4.59
CA ALA A 501 -9.99 47.73 4.30
C ALA A 501 -11.48 47.65 4.61
N HIS A 502 -12.10 46.49 4.42
CA HIS A 502 -13.53 46.24 4.66
C HIS A 502 -13.72 44.88 5.35
N GLY A 503 -14.85 44.70 6.04
CA GLY A 503 -15.25 43.43 6.59
C GLY A 503 -15.46 42.39 5.45
N CYS A 504 -15.17 41.14 5.75
CA CYS A 504 -15.31 40.00 4.79
C CYS A 504 -15.89 38.78 5.50
N LYS A 505 -16.23 37.76 4.74
CA LYS A 505 -16.62 36.48 5.31
C LYS A 505 -15.40 35.76 5.89
N LEU A 506 -15.61 35.01 6.98
CA LEU A 506 -14.56 34.14 7.56
C LEU A 506 -14.01 33.17 6.53
N TYR A 507 -14.88 32.64 5.66
CA TYR A 507 -14.54 31.80 4.53
C TYR A 507 -13.44 32.43 3.65
N ASP A 508 -13.56 33.73 3.32
CA ASP A 508 -12.60 34.46 2.48
C ASP A 508 -11.24 34.65 3.18
N LEU A 509 -11.23 34.72 4.50
CA LEU A 509 -9.99 34.77 5.28
C LEU A 509 -9.28 33.41 5.26
N ILE A 510 -10.04 32.32 5.46
CA ILE A 510 -9.48 30.97 5.46
C ILE A 510 -8.90 30.59 4.09
N LEU A 511 -9.42 31.13 2.98
CA LEU A 511 -8.86 30.94 1.64
C LEU A 511 -7.41 31.47 1.49
N ARG A 512 -6.98 32.38 2.38
CA ARG A 512 -5.60 32.91 2.33
C ARG A 512 -4.63 31.85 2.82
N PRO A 513 -3.57 31.53 2.04
CA PRO A 513 -2.66 30.41 2.36
C PRO A 513 -1.99 30.52 3.75
N GLN A 514 -1.70 31.74 4.20
CA GLN A 514 -1.01 32.02 5.46
C GLN A 514 -1.92 31.98 6.70
N LEU A 515 -3.24 31.92 6.54
CA LEU A 515 -4.20 31.91 7.64
C LEU A 515 -4.79 30.50 7.80
N SER A 516 -4.58 29.89 8.96
CA SER A 516 -5.25 28.62 9.33
C SER A 516 -6.49 28.90 10.17
N ILE A 517 -7.39 27.91 10.23
CA ILE A 517 -8.59 27.99 11.09
C ILE A 517 -8.15 28.14 12.56
N PHE A 518 -7.15 27.40 13.00
CA PHE A 518 -6.64 27.51 14.38
C PHE A 518 -6.07 28.89 14.67
N LEU A 519 -5.25 29.45 13.77
CA LEU A 519 -4.72 30.80 13.95
C LEU A 519 -5.83 31.84 13.99
N LEU A 520 -6.85 31.73 13.14
CA LEU A 520 -7.99 32.65 13.17
C LEU A 520 -8.85 32.47 14.43
N ALA A 521 -8.89 31.29 15.04
CA ALA A 521 -9.60 31.03 16.26
C ALA A 521 -8.96 31.73 17.48
N GLU A 522 -7.64 31.95 17.47
CA GLU A 522 -6.96 32.75 18.49
C GLU A 522 -7.38 34.24 18.45
N MET A 523 -7.83 34.70 17.27
CA MET A 523 -8.19 36.10 16.99
C MET A 523 -9.71 36.35 17.00
N ILE A 524 -10.52 35.27 16.81
CA ILE A 524 -11.97 35.36 16.66
C ILE A 524 -12.66 34.49 17.71
N PRO A 525 -13.18 35.09 18.83
CA PRO A 525 -13.77 34.33 19.94
C PRO A 525 -14.94 33.42 19.54
N GLU A 526 -15.76 33.81 18.56
CA GLU A 526 -16.90 33.03 18.09
C GLU A 526 -16.42 31.77 17.37
N LEU A 527 -15.32 31.84 16.60
CA LEU A 527 -14.72 30.69 15.97
C LEU A 527 -14.08 29.76 17.01
N GLN A 528 -13.34 30.32 17.96
CA GLN A 528 -12.76 29.56 19.06
C GLN A 528 -13.84 28.78 19.83
N LYS A 529 -14.97 29.43 20.15
CA LYS A 529 -16.10 28.78 20.81
C LYS A 529 -16.60 27.58 20.01
N ARG A 530 -16.81 27.74 18.68
CA ARG A 530 -17.25 26.66 17.80
C ARG A 530 -16.28 25.49 17.77
N ILE A 531 -14.98 25.76 17.75
CA ILE A 531 -13.95 24.71 17.77
C ILE A 531 -13.95 23.99 19.12
N LEU A 532 -14.13 24.70 20.23
CA LEU A 532 -14.16 24.10 21.58
C LEU A 532 -15.41 23.21 21.79
N GLU A 533 -16.51 23.47 21.10
CA GLU A 533 -17.72 22.64 21.10
C GLU A 533 -17.53 21.29 20.37
N LEU A 534 -16.48 21.14 19.54
CA LEU A 534 -16.15 19.88 18.86
C LEU A 534 -15.63 18.84 19.86
N GLU A 535 -15.86 17.57 19.58
CA GLU A 535 -15.34 16.44 20.33
C GLU A 535 -13.81 16.54 20.45
N GLN A 536 -13.29 16.55 21.67
CA GLN A 536 -11.88 16.82 21.95
C GLN A 536 -10.94 15.84 21.22
N ALA A 537 -11.28 14.55 21.19
CA ALA A 537 -10.45 13.51 20.58
C ALA A 537 -10.31 13.66 19.05
N ARG A 538 -11.25 14.36 18.40
CA ARG A 538 -11.33 14.47 16.93
C ARG A 538 -11.27 15.92 16.43
N ARG A 539 -11.10 16.87 17.34
CA ARG A 539 -11.13 18.30 17.06
C ARG A 539 -10.15 18.72 15.97
N GLU A 540 -8.91 18.28 16.09
CA GLU A 540 -7.86 18.63 15.13
C GLU A 540 -8.18 18.07 13.75
N GLU A 541 -8.59 16.80 13.66
CA GLU A 541 -8.98 16.15 12.42
C GLU A 541 -10.16 16.86 11.72
N ILE A 542 -11.18 17.27 12.48
CA ILE A 542 -12.35 17.98 11.96
C ILE A 542 -11.96 19.36 11.44
N VAL A 543 -11.18 20.13 12.21
CA VAL A 543 -10.73 21.47 11.80
C VAL A 543 -9.83 21.42 10.58
N GLU A 544 -8.89 20.47 10.52
CA GLU A 544 -8.02 20.25 9.36
C GLU A 544 -8.85 19.91 8.12
N ALA A 545 -9.80 18.98 8.23
CA ALA A 545 -10.68 18.60 7.11
C ALA A 545 -11.55 19.77 6.63
N ALA A 546 -12.04 20.63 7.54
CA ALA A 546 -12.80 21.83 7.17
C ALA A 546 -11.89 22.85 6.44
N GLU A 547 -10.69 23.08 6.91
CA GLU A 547 -9.72 23.97 6.26
C GLU A 547 -9.36 23.49 4.86
N ILE A 548 -9.08 22.20 4.69
CA ILE A 548 -8.81 21.60 3.39
C ILE A 548 -10.02 21.76 2.46
N SER A 549 -11.23 21.48 2.96
CA SER A 549 -12.46 21.61 2.19
C SER A 549 -12.70 23.04 1.69
N ILE A 550 -12.35 24.05 2.49
CA ILE A 550 -12.44 25.46 2.09
C ILE A 550 -11.36 25.81 1.08
N LYS A 551 -10.08 25.59 1.43
CA LYS A 551 -8.93 26.03 0.60
C LYS A 551 -8.85 25.36 -0.76
N TYR A 552 -9.30 24.12 -0.84
CA TYR A 552 -9.18 23.31 -2.06
C TYR A 552 -10.50 23.10 -2.79
N ASN A 553 -11.60 23.73 -2.35
CA ASN A 553 -12.95 23.59 -2.94
C ASN A 553 -12.97 23.72 -4.47
N GLY A 554 -12.33 24.77 -5.00
CA GLY A 554 -12.31 25.02 -6.44
C GLY A 554 -11.53 23.97 -7.26
N TYR A 555 -10.47 23.41 -6.65
CA TYR A 555 -9.69 22.32 -7.27
C TYR A 555 -10.47 21.00 -7.23
N ILE A 556 -11.09 20.68 -6.11
CA ILE A 556 -11.91 19.47 -5.91
C ILE A 556 -13.08 19.47 -6.90
N ALA A 557 -13.87 20.55 -6.97
CA ALA A 557 -15.02 20.66 -7.86
C ALA A 557 -14.64 20.51 -9.36
N ARG A 558 -13.48 21.08 -9.74
CA ARG A 558 -12.95 20.93 -11.11
C ARG A 558 -12.59 19.48 -11.41
N GLU A 559 -11.90 18.82 -10.48
CA GLU A 559 -11.45 17.44 -10.66
C GLU A 559 -12.63 16.45 -10.67
N GLU A 560 -13.65 16.66 -9.83
CA GLU A 560 -14.90 15.91 -9.85
C GLU A 560 -15.59 16.00 -11.20
N ALA A 561 -15.62 17.20 -11.80
CA ALA A 561 -16.22 17.40 -13.13
C ALA A 561 -15.42 16.64 -14.22
N ILE A 562 -14.10 16.57 -14.12
CA ILE A 562 -13.23 15.80 -15.02
C ILE A 562 -13.47 14.31 -14.83
N ALA A 563 -13.41 13.81 -13.59
CA ALA A 563 -13.64 12.42 -13.24
C ALA A 563 -15.01 11.94 -13.75
N LYS A 564 -16.07 12.74 -13.54
CA LYS A 564 -17.42 12.45 -14.04
C LYS A 564 -17.52 12.35 -15.58
N LYS A 565 -16.70 13.11 -16.31
CA LYS A 565 -16.65 12.99 -17.78
C LYS A 565 -15.98 11.68 -18.20
N LEU A 566 -14.87 11.32 -17.54
CA LEU A 566 -14.13 10.10 -17.83
C LEU A 566 -14.91 8.84 -17.40
N SER A 567 -15.64 8.88 -16.30
CA SER A 567 -16.45 7.76 -15.82
C SER A 567 -17.53 7.31 -16.80
N ARG A 568 -17.96 8.17 -17.75
CA ARG A 568 -18.90 7.77 -18.81
C ARG A 568 -18.36 6.61 -19.66
N LEU A 569 -17.04 6.55 -19.89
CA LEU A 569 -16.40 5.46 -20.63
C LEU A 569 -16.32 4.18 -19.80
N GLU A 570 -16.27 4.31 -18.47
CA GLU A 570 -16.27 3.16 -17.54
C GLU A 570 -17.62 2.43 -17.51
N HIS A 571 -18.69 3.05 -17.93
CA HIS A 571 -20.01 2.42 -18.02
C HIS A 571 -20.29 1.79 -19.39
N VAL A 572 -19.39 1.96 -20.38
CA VAL A 572 -19.54 1.40 -21.70
C VAL A 572 -18.91 0.01 -21.74
N LYS A 573 -19.71 -1.02 -21.45
CA LYS A 573 -19.28 -2.42 -21.46
C LYS A 573 -18.97 -2.90 -22.88
N ILE A 574 -17.80 -3.56 -23.02
CA ILE A 574 -17.32 -4.11 -24.31
C ILE A 574 -16.98 -5.60 -24.25
N ARG A 575 -16.75 -6.17 -23.07
CA ARG A 575 -16.40 -7.59 -22.93
C ARG A 575 -17.47 -8.48 -23.59
N GLY A 576 -17.01 -9.45 -24.39
CA GLY A 576 -17.87 -10.39 -25.10
C GLY A 576 -18.69 -9.81 -26.26
N LYS A 577 -18.53 -8.51 -26.59
CA LYS A 577 -19.24 -7.88 -27.71
C LYS A 577 -18.46 -7.92 -29.02
N PHE A 578 -17.16 -8.09 -28.95
CA PHE A 578 -16.28 -8.03 -30.11
C PHE A 578 -15.36 -9.23 -30.17
N LYS A 579 -15.11 -9.70 -31.39
CA LYS A 579 -13.96 -10.51 -31.72
C LYS A 579 -12.92 -9.57 -32.32
N TYR A 580 -11.98 -9.13 -31.49
CA TYR A 580 -11.09 -8.03 -31.83
C TYR A 580 -10.20 -8.32 -33.05
N SER A 581 -9.85 -9.61 -33.29
CA SER A 581 -9.13 -10.05 -34.48
C SER A 581 -9.83 -9.67 -35.79
N ASP A 582 -11.17 -9.58 -35.79
CA ASP A 582 -11.97 -9.33 -36.99
C ASP A 582 -12.19 -7.83 -37.27
N ILE A 583 -11.77 -6.93 -36.35
CA ILE A 583 -11.91 -5.49 -36.50
C ILE A 583 -10.69 -4.91 -37.21
N HIS A 584 -10.68 -4.92 -38.53
CA HIS A 584 -9.52 -4.47 -39.32
C HIS A 584 -9.24 -2.96 -39.22
N SER A 585 -10.19 -2.15 -38.78
CA SER A 585 -10.01 -0.71 -38.54
C SER A 585 -9.18 -0.39 -37.29
N LEU A 586 -9.06 -1.33 -36.34
CA LEU A 586 -8.15 -1.19 -35.22
C LEU A 586 -6.69 -1.44 -35.66
N SER A 587 -5.74 -0.78 -35.00
CA SER A 587 -4.32 -1.09 -35.18
C SER A 587 -4.00 -2.55 -34.82
N THR A 588 -2.97 -3.12 -35.44
CA THR A 588 -2.56 -4.52 -35.15
C THR A 588 -2.20 -4.68 -33.68
N GLU A 589 -1.51 -3.71 -33.11
CA GLU A 589 -1.15 -3.69 -31.69
C GLU A 589 -2.41 -3.64 -30.80
N ALA A 590 -3.37 -2.77 -31.14
CA ALA A 590 -4.62 -2.65 -30.39
C ALA A 590 -5.41 -3.97 -30.40
N ARG A 591 -5.56 -4.62 -31.55
CA ARG A 591 -6.24 -5.92 -31.66
C ARG A 591 -5.63 -6.98 -30.74
N GLN A 592 -4.31 -7.15 -30.81
CA GLN A 592 -3.59 -8.14 -30.00
C GLN A 592 -3.72 -7.86 -28.50
N LYS A 593 -3.62 -6.61 -28.09
CA LYS A 593 -3.72 -6.21 -26.68
C LYS A 593 -5.13 -6.32 -26.15
N LEU A 594 -6.12 -5.90 -26.92
CA LEU A 594 -7.53 -6.03 -26.53
C LEU A 594 -7.95 -7.49 -26.39
N GLU A 595 -7.46 -8.36 -27.29
CA GLU A 595 -7.74 -9.81 -27.23
C GLU A 595 -7.05 -10.47 -26.01
N LYS A 596 -5.79 -10.08 -25.69
CA LYS A 596 -5.04 -10.59 -24.54
C LYS A 596 -5.64 -10.14 -23.20
N ILE A 597 -5.99 -8.85 -23.09
CA ILE A 597 -6.39 -8.23 -21.82
C ILE A 597 -7.88 -8.38 -21.57
N ASP A 598 -8.71 -8.44 -22.65
CA ASP A 598 -10.15 -8.56 -22.60
C ASP A 598 -10.81 -7.57 -21.61
N PRO A 599 -10.68 -6.24 -21.85
CA PRO A 599 -11.17 -5.23 -20.94
C PRO A 599 -12.71 -5.27 -20.86
N GLU A 600 -13.25 -4.97 -19.68
CA GLU A 600 -14.72 -4.94 -19.48
C GLU A 600 -15.38 -3.73 -20.13
N THR A 601 -14.66 -2.60 -20.14
CA THR A 601 -15.22 -1.30 -20.53
C THR A 601 -14.31 -0.57 -21.52
N VAL A 602 -14.89 0.39 -22.24
CA VAL A 602 -14.10 1.29 -23.12
C VAL A 602 -13.11 2.12 -22.31
N GLY A 603 -13.47 2.52 -21.08
CA GLY A 603 -12.56 3.24 -20.19
C GLY A 603 -11.32 2.42 -19.88
N GLN A 604 -11.48 1.15 -19.52
CA GLN A 604 -10.35 0.23 -19.31
C GLN A 604 -9.52 0.05 -20.58
N ALA A 605 -10.16 -0.17 -21.73
CA ALA A 605 -9.49 -0.29 -23.01
C ALA A 605 -8.61 0.93 -23.32
N SER A 606 -9.09 2.14 -23.04
CA SER A 606 -8.38 3.39 -23.31
C SER A 606 -7.07 3.56 -22.50
N ARG A 607 -6.92 2.83 -21.39
CA ARG A 607 -5.73 2.88 -20.51
C ARG A 607 -4.68 1.81 -20.85
N ILE A 608 -5.01 0.87 -21.72
CA ILE A 608 -4.06 -0.16 -22.17
C ILE A 608 -2.96 0.53 -23.00
N PRO A 609 -1.66 0.40 -22.65
CA PRO A 609 -0.58 0.97 -23.42
C PRO A 609 -0.60 0.47 -24.87
N GLY A 610 -0.60 1.39 -25.85
CA GLY A 610 -0.68 1.09 -27.27
C GLY A 610 -2.10 1.08 -27.85
N ILE A 611 -3.12 1.34 -27.06
CA ILE A 611 -4.46 1.70 -27.55
C ILE A 611 -4.51 3.22 -27.76
N SER A 612 -4.76 3.64 -28.99
CA SER A 612 -4.82 5.05 -29.35
C SER A 612 -6.24 5.61 -29.15
N PRO A 613 -6.40 6.96 -29.02
CA PRO A 613 -7.73 7.58 -29.04
C PRO A 613 -8.56 7.23 -30.30
N SER A 614 -7.88 6.96 -31.42
CA SER A 614 -8.52 6.53 -32.65
C SER A 614 -9.12 5.13 -32.50
N ASP A 615 -8.38 4.19 -31.88
CA ASP A 615 -8.90 2.83 -31.60
C ASP A 615 -10.12 2.89 -30.65
N VAL A 616 -10.06 3.75 -29.64
CA VAL A 616 -11.19 3.99 -28.70
C VAL A 616 -12.44 4.50 -29.46
N ASN A 617 -12.25 5.46 -30.37
CA ASN A 617 -13.36 5.97 -31.19
C ASN A 617 -13.95 4.90 -32.08
N ILE A 618 -13.14 3.99 -32.65
CA ILE A 618 -13.63 2.87 -33.43
C ILE A 618 -14.53 1.96 -32.56
N LEU A 619 -14.11 1.63 -31.34
CA LEU A 619 -14.92 0.83 -30.42
C LEU A 619 -16.27 1.51 -30.10
N LEU A 620 -16.26 2.84 -29.88
CA LEU A 620 -17.48 3.61 -29.62
C LEU A 620 -18.42 3.61 -30.84
N LEU A 621 -17.87 3.83 -32.05
CA LEU A 621 -18.65 3.79 -33.30
C LEU A 621 -19.31 2.41 -33.52
N LEU A 622 -18.59 1.32 -33.27
CA LEU A 622 -19.14 -0.05 -33.39
C LEU A 622 -20.25 -0.33 -32.36
N LEU A 623 -20.30 0.43 -31.27
CA LEU A 623 -21.36 0.38 -30.26
C LEU A 623 -22.53 1.34 -30.57
N GLY A 624 -22.46 2.08 -31.67
CA GLY A 624 -23.48 3.07 -32.04
C GLY A 624 -23.45 4.32 -31.17
N ARG A 625 -22.31 4.73 -30.67
CA ARG A 625 -22.11 5.88 -29.77
C ARG A 625 -21.14 6.90 -30.33
#